data_f4ca98cf42a95c0db7955af52f1924c5
#
_entry.id   f4ca98cf42a95c0db7955af52f1924c5
#
_cell.length_a   1.000
_cell.length_b   1.000
_cell.length_c   1.000
_cell.angle_alpha   90.00
_cell.angle_beta   90.00
_cell.angle_gamma   90.00
#
_symmetry.space_group_name_H-M   'P 1'
#
loop_
_entity.id
_entity.type
_entity.pdbx_description
1 polymer ?
#
loop_
_entity_poly.entity_id
_entity_poly.type
_entity_poly.pdbx_seq_one_letter_code
_entity_poly.pdbx_strand_id
1 'polypeptide(L)'
;MSEQVKEISQWIIKGDHDLGTAKITYFHIPEYLDTVTFHCQQAVERYLKAYLIFQSTSFRFSHDLIYLLDLIIQNDSDFENCYDTVSELQGYAVEIRYPNETIYLSNEIVDQAILIAKKIRDLVTEKVKIKIDYNEIIDK
;
A
#
# COMPACT_ATOMS: atom_id res chain seq x y z
N MET A 1 13.12 22.58 -3.63
CA MET A 1 12.77 21.15 -3.54
C MET A 1 12.94 20.52 -4.90
N SER A 2 13.66 19.41 -4.99
CA SER A 2 13.88 18.74 -6.27
C SER A 2 12.59 18.15 -6.83
N GLU A 3 12.57 17.93 -8.15
CA GLU A 3 11.45 17.26 -8.80
C GLU A 3 11.26 15.84 -8.27
N GLN A 4 12.36 15.15 -7.97
CA GLN A 4 12.30 13.81 -7.41
C GLN A 4 11.61 13.81 -6.04
N VAL A 5 11.93 14.75 -5.16
CA VAL A 5 11.31 14.85 -3.83
C VAL A 5 9.82 15.15 -3.96
N LYS A 6 9.44 16.03 -4.88
CA LYS A 6 8.03 16.33 -5.16
C LYS A 6 7.27 15.08 -5.62
N GLU A 7 7.86 14.31 -6.53
CA GLU A 7 7.23 13.12 -7.07
C GLU A 7 7.05 12.05 -5.99
N ILE A 8 8.09 11.81 -5.18
CA ILE A 8 8.02 10.88 -4.05
C ILE A 8 6.90 11.30 -3.10
N SER A 9 6.86 12.58 -2.74
CA SER A 9 5.84 13.12 -1.83
C SER A 9 4.44 12.93 -2.38
N GLN A 10 4.23 13.16 -3.67
CA GLN A 10 2.93 12.99 -4.31
C GLN A 10 2.44 11.55 -4.26
N TRP A 11 3.34 10.58 -4.49
CA TRP A 11 2.98 9.18 -4.41
C TRP A 11 2.60 8.78 -2.97
N ILE A 12 3.35 9.26 -1.97
CA ILE A 12 3.04 8.96 -0.57
C ILE A 12 1.70 9.58 -0.18
N ILE A 13 1.45 10.83 -0.57
CA ILE A 13 0.18 11.50 -0.27
C ILE A 13 -1.00 10.75 -0.88
N LYS A 14 -0.87 10.28 -2.12
CA LYS A 14 -1.93 9.48 -2.75
C LYS A 14 -2.13 8.16 -2.03
N GLY A 15 -1.05 7.52 -1.59
CA GLY A 15 -1.14 6.32 -0.76
C GLY A 15 -1.87 6.60 0.55
N ASP A 16 -1.58 7.74 1.17
CA ASP A 16 -2.26 8.15 2.40
C ASP A 16 -3.76 8.39 2.18
N HIS A 17 -4.15 8.93 1.03
CA HIS A 17 -5.56 9.07 0.67
C HIS A 17 -6.25 7.70 0.59
N ASP A 18 -5.58 6.72 0.00
CA ASP A 18 -6.15 5.37 -0.06
C ASP A 18 -6.23 4.71 1.31
N LEU A 19 -5.17 4.82 2.11
CA LEU A 19 -5.16 4.25 3.45
C LEU A 19 -6.22 4.91 4.32
N GLY A 20 -6.35 6.22 4.24
CA GLY A 20 -7.39 6.95 4.96
C GLY A 20 -8.79 6.54 4.53
N THR A 21 -9.01 6.38 3.23
CA THR A 21 -10.29 5.92 2.70
C THR A 21 -10.61 4.52 3.22
N ALA A 22 -9.63 3.63 3.25
CA ALA A 22 -9.82 2.28 3.80
C ALA A 22 -10.26 2.34 5.25
N LYS A 23 -9.58 3.13 6.07
CA LYS A 23 -9.90 3.25 7.51
C LYS A 23 -11.26 3.85 7.76
N ILE A 24 -11.60 4.94 7.07
CA ILE A 24 -12.90 5.60 7.22
C ILE A 24 -14.01 4.67 6.76
N THR A 25 -13.82 3.99 5.65
CA THR A 25 -14.80 3.02 5.15
C THR A 25 -15.04 1.91 6.16
N TYR A 26 -13.95 1.36 6.71
CA TYR A 26 -14.06 0.28 7.68
C TYR A 26 -14.78 0.72 8.96
N PHE A 27 -14.54 1.95 9.38
CA PHE A 27 -15.17 2.52 10.58
C PHE A 27 -16.68 2.76 10.37
N HIS A 28 -17.04 3.34 9.23
CA HIS A 28 -18.42 3.77 8.97
C HIS A 28 -19.28 2.74 8.24
N ILE A 29 -18.69 1.95 7.37
CA ILE A 29 -19.40 0.98 6.55
C ILE A 29 -18.61 -0.35 6.59
N PRO A 30 -18.56 -1.00 7.77
CA PRO A 30 -17.72 -2.19 7.94
C PRO A 30 -18.13 -3.37 7.09
N GLU A 31 -19.29 -3.33 6.45
CA GLU A 31 -19.75 -4.37 5.53
C GLU A 31 -19.00 -4.32 4.19
N TYR A 32 -18.37 -3.22 3.86
CA TYR A 32 -17.67 -3.03 2.58
C TYR A 32 -16.22 -3.55 2.66
N LEU A 33 -16.06 -4.80 3.07
CA LEU A 33 -14.75 -5.40 3.28
C LEU A 33 -13.88 -5.41 2.02
N ASP A 34 -14.51 -5.65 0.86
CA ASP A 34 -13.84 -5.63 -0.44
C ASP A 34 -13.28 -4.23 -0.77
N THR A 35 -14.05 -3.20 -0.51
CA THR A 35 -13.63 -1.81 -0.74
C THR A 35 -12.45 -1.44 0.14
N VAL A 36 -12.50 -1.84 1.42
CA VAL A 36 -11.41 -1.57 2.37
C VAL A 36 -10.12 -2.25 1.89
N THR A 37 -10.21 -3.52 1.53
CA THR A 37 -9.05 -4.30 1.08
C THR A 37 -8.48 -3.73 -0.22
N PHE A 38 -9.33 -3.32 -1.15
CA PHE A 38 -8.91 -2.69 -2.40
C PHE A 38 -8.10 -1.42 -2.15
N HIS A 39 -8.56 -0.55 -1.25
CA HIS A 39 -7.84 0.69 -0.95
C HIS A 39 -6.53 0.44 -0.22
N CYS A 40 -6.47 -0.59 0.62
CA CYS A 40 -5.19 -1.00 1.23
C CYS A 40 -4.18 -1.42 0.18
N GLN A 41 -4.61 -2.18 -0.83
CA GLN A 41 -3.74 -2.58 -1.93
C GLN A 41 -3.26 -1.38 -2.74
N GLN A 42 -4.16 -0.45 -3.05
CA GLN A 42 -3.80 0.77 -3.77
C GLN A 42 -2.79 1.59 -2.98
N ALA A 43 -2.97 1.68 -1.67
CA ALA A 43 -2.03 2.40 -0.81
C ALA A 43 -0.62 1.79 -0.91
N VAL A 44 -0.51 0.46 -0.76
CA VAL A 44 0.77 -0.22 -0.85
C VAL A 44 1.42 0.00 -2.21
N GLU A 45 0.66 -0.12 -3.29
CA GLU A 45 1.16 0.12 -4.64
C GLU A 45 1.81 1.51 -4.74
N ARG A 46 1.15 2.51 -4.22
CA ARG A 46 1.62 3.89 -4.30
C ARG A 46 2.85 4.14 -3.43
N TYR A 47 2.91 3.55 -2.25
CA TYR A 47 4.09 3.63 -1.40
C TYR A 47 5.29 2.95 -2.05
N LEU A 48 5.11 1.79 -2.67
CA LEU A 48 6.19 1.09 -3.36
C LEU A 48 6.70 1.90 -4.56
N LYS A 49 5.79 2.53 -5.31
CA LYS A 49 6.19 3.42 -6.41
C LYS A 49 6.97 4.62 -5.92
N ALA A 50 6.59 5.20 -4.79
CA ALA A 50 7.35 6.28 -4.17
C ALA A 50 8.79 5.84 -3.89
N TYR A 51 8.96 4.64 -3.35
CA TYR A 51 10.29 4.14 -3.03
C TYR A 51 11.12 3.85 -4.28
N LEU A 52 10.50 3.33 -5.34
CA LEU A 52 11.18 3.12 -6.62
C LEU A 52 11.70 4.43 -7.21
N ILE A 53 10.90 5.50 -7.12
CA ILE A 53 11.35 6.83 -7.53
C ILE A 53 12.56 7.25 -6.69
N PHE A 54 12.51 7.04 -5.38
CA PHE A 54 13.62 7.33 -4.48
C PHE A 54 14.90 6.58 -4.88
N GLN A 55 14.75 5.31 -5.27
CA GLN A 55 15.88 4.50 -5.73
C GLN A 55 16.36 4.86 -7.15
N SER A 56 15.65 5.73 -7.84
CA SER A 56 15.87 6.05 -9.26
C SER A 56 15.78 4.80 -10.14
N THR A 57 14.89 3.89 -9.78
CA THR A 57 14.64 2.65 -10.51
C THR A 57 13.45 2.82 -11.42
N SER A 58 13.64 2.56 -12.73
CA SER A 58 12.55 2.60 -13.70
C SER A 58 11.63 1.40 -13.51
N PHE A 59 10.33 1.62 -13.70
CA PHE A 59 9.35 0.54 -13.67
C PHE A 59 8.28 0.79 -14.73
N ARG A 60 7.72 -0.31 -15.28
CA ARG A 60 6.61 -0.19 -16.22
C ARG A 60 5.33 0.09 -15.45
N PHE A 61 4.33 0.62 -16.15
CA PHE A 61 3.00 0.77 -15.57
C PHE A 61 2.48 -0.61 -15.13
N SER A 62 2.16 -0.75 -13.85
CA SER A 62 1.72 -2.01 -13.28
C SER A 62 0.99 -1.80 -11.97
N HIS A 63 0.02 -2.68 -11.71
CA HIS A 63 -0.65 -2.81 -10.42
C HIS A 63 -0.16 -4.05 -9.66
N ASP A 64 0.85 -4.74 -10.19
CA ASP A 64 1.40 -5.95 -9.58
C ASP A 64 2.36 -5.59 -8.46
N LEU A 65 1.93 -5.79 -7.22
CA LEU A 65 2.71 -5.43 -6.04
C LEU A 65 4.01 -6.23 -5.96
N ILE A 66 3.98 -7.50 -6.36
CA ILE A 66 5.17 -8.36 -6.30
C ILE A 66 6.20 -7.92 -7.32
N TYR A 67 5.76 -7.53 -8.53
CA TYR A 67 6.67 -6.95 -9.51
C TYR A 67 7.39 -5.72 -8.95
N LEU A 68 6.63 -4.80 -8.34
CA LEU A 68 7.20 -3.57 -7.78
C LEU A 68 8.15 -3.89 -6.62
N LEU A 69 7.76 -4.81 -5.75
CA LEU A 69 8.56 -5.19 -4.60
C LEU A 69 9.85 -5.89 -5.02
N ASP A 70 9.81 -6.75 -6.04
CA ASP A 70 11.00 -7.42 -6.56
C ASP A 70 12.02 -6.41 -7.07
N LEU A 71 11.58 -5.37 -7.76
CA LEU A 71 12.47 -4.30 -8.22
C LEU A 71 13.15 -3.59 -7.04
N ILE A 72 12.40 -3.33 -5.98
CA ILE A 72 12.92 -2.67 -4.78
C ILE A 72 13.97 -3.55 -4.11
N ILE A 73 13.68 -4.83 -3.95
CA ILE A 73 14.54 -5.78 -3.24
C ILE A 73 15.91 -5.91 -3.92
N GLN A 74 15.98 -5.76 -5.24
CA GLN A 74 17.25 -5.82 -5.96
C GLN A 74 18.28 -4.84 -5.41
N ASN A 75 17.84 -3.70 -4.86
CA ASN A 75 18.73 -2.66 -4.34
C ASN A 75 18.56 -2.42 -2.85
N ASP A 76 17.59 -3.06 -2.20
CA ASP A 76 17.34 -2.90 -0.77
C ASP A 76 16.72 -4.16 -0.20
N SER A 77 17.57 -5.02 0.37
CA SER A 77 17.12 -6.30 0.92
C SER A 77 16.24 -6.17 2.17
N ASP A 78 16.18 -4.99 2.79
CA ASP A 78 15.31 -4.78 3.95
C ASP A 78 13.83 -5.01 3.63
N PHE A 79 13.46 -4.89 2.35
CA PHE A 79 12.09 -5.12 1.92
C PHE A 79 11.74 -6.60 1.73
N GLU A 80 12.71 -7.51 1.82
CA GLU A 80 12.44 -8.94 1.72
C GLU A 80 11.47 -9.44 2.79
N ASN A 81 11.53 -8.83 3.97
CA ASN A 81 10.65 -9.18 5.09
C ASN A 81 9.18 -8.87 4.81
N CYS A 82 8.90 -8.05 3.81
CA CYS A 82 7.54 -7.67 3.43
C CYS A 82 6.93 -8.61 2.39
N TYR A 83 7.72 -9.52 1.81
CA TYR A 83 7.32 -10.29 0.64
C TYR A 83 6.05 -11.09 0.88
N ASP A 84 6.01 -11.85 1.96
CA ASP A 84 4.88 -12.74 2.24
C ASP A 84 3.60 -11.96 2.51
N THR A 85 3.68 -10.88 3.29
CA THR A 85 2.49 -10.08 3.63
C THR A 85 1.96 -9.30 2.42
N VAL A 86 2.85 -8.75 1.60
CA VAL A 86 2.45 -8.06 0.37
C VAL A 86 1.84 -9.05 -0.62
N SER A 87 2.39 -10.26 -0.71
CA SER A 87 1.85 -11.32 -1.56
C SER A 87 0.43 -11.70 -1.13
N GLU A 88 0.18 -11.84 0.17
CA GLU A 88 -1.17 -12.09 0.69
C GLU A 88 -2.14 -10.98 0.28
N LEU A 89 -1.74 -9.73 0.48
CA LEU A 89 -2.57 -8.58 0.15
C LEU A 89 -2.92 -8.56 -1.35
N GLN A 90 -1.95 -8.85 -2.21
CA GLN A 90 -2.19 -8.92 -3.65
C GLN A 90 -3.16 -10.03 -3.99
N GLY A 91 -3.05 -11.18 -3.33
CA GLY A 91 -3.96 -12.30 -3.54
C GLY A 91 -5.41 -11.94 -3.26
N TYR A 92 -5.67 -11.25 -2.16
CA TYR A 92 -7.03 -10.81 -1.82
C TYR A 92 -7.62 -9.92 -2.91
N ALA A 93 -6.83 -9.02 -3.48
CA ALA A 93 -7.33 -8.08 -4.47
C ALA A 93 -7.63 -8.72 -5.83
N VAL A 94 -6.84 -9.70 -6.24
CA VAL A 94 -7.11 -10.45 -7.46
C VAL A 94 -8.44 -11.18 -7.34
N GLU A 95 -8.67 -11.77 -6.19
CA GLU A 95 -9.87 -12.54 -5.91
C GLU A 95 -11.14 -11.67 -5.88
N ILE A 96 -11.04 -10.45 -5.40
CA ILE A 96 -12.17 -9.49 -5.32
C ILE A 96 -12.69 -9.11 -6.70
N ARG A 97 -11.86 -9.15 -7.75
CA ARG A 97 -12.24 -8.75 -9.10
C ARG A 97 -13.19 -9.73 -9.79
N TYR A 98 -13.31 -10.93 -9.28
CA TYR A 98 -14.11 -11.99 -9.90
C TYR A 98 -15.24 -12.43 -8.95
N PRO A 99 -16.43 -11.83 -9.09
CA PRO A 99 -17.54 -12.10 -8.15
C PRO A 99 -18.03 -13.54 -8.13
N ASN A 100 -17.59 -14.36 -9.09
CA ASN A 100 -17.94 -15.79 -9.14
C ASN A 100 -17.03 -16.65 -8.29
N GLU A 101 -15.94 -16.11 -7.77
CA GLU A 101 -15.04 -16.84 -6.89
C GLU A 101 -15.38 -16.51 -5.45
N THR A 102 -15.53 -17.56 -4.66
CA THR A 102 -15.95 -17.44 -3.28
C THR A 102 -14.75 -17.11 -2.40
N ILE A 103 -14.54 -15.82 -2.16
CA ILE A 103 -13.56 -15.42 -1.18
C ILE A 103 -14.31 -14.85 0.00
N TYR A 104 -14.06 -15.45 1.13
CA TYR A 104 -14.59 -14.97 2.36
C TYR A 104 -13.61 -13.98 2.97
N LEU A 105 -13.83 -12.69 2.67
CA LEU A 105 -13.15 -11.66 3.42
C LEU A 105 -13.74 -11.66 4.83
N SER A 106 -12.87 -11.63 5.81
CA SER A 106 -13.24 -11.53 7.21
C SER A 106 -12.71 -10.23 7.78
N ASN A 107 -13.23 -9.84 8.94
CA ASN A 107 -12.68 -8.69 9.65
C ASN A 107 -11.20 -8.87 9.97
N GLU A 108 -10.77 -10.08 10.27
CA GLU A 108 -9.36 -10.38 10.54
C GLU A 108 -8.48 -10.10 9.32
N ILE A 109 -8.94 -10.50 8.13
CA ILE A 109 -8.21 -10.25 6.88
C ILE A 109 -8.10 -8.75 6.62
N VAL A 110 -9.20 -8.02 6.83
CA VAL A 110 -9.22 -6.57 6.61
C VAL A 110 -8.32 -5.85 7.62
N ASP A 111 -8.35 -6.27 8.88
CA ASP A 111 -7.46 -5.74 9.90
C ASP A 111 -5.99 -5.93 9.49
N GLN A 112 -5.65 -7.11 8.97
CA GLN A 112 -4.31 -7.40 8.48
C GLN A 112 -3.95 -6.54 7.27
N ALA A 113 -4.88 -6.34 6.34
CA ALA A 113 -4.65 -5.50 5.17
C ALA A 113 -4.29 -4.07 5.57
N ILE A 114 -5.02 -3.49 6.52
CA ILE A 114 -4.74 -2.15 7.04
C ILE A 114 -3.37 -2.12 7.70
N LEU A 115 -3.05 -3.13 8.50
CA LEU A 115 -1.77 -3.20 9.20
C LEU A 115 -0.60 -3.32 8.21
N ILE A 116 -0.76 -4.12 7.14
CA ILE A 116 0.26 -4.25 6.10
C ILE A 116 0.50 -2.90 5.43
N ALA A 117 -0.57 -2.20 5.06
CA ALA A 117 -0.45 -0.90 4.41
C ALA A 117 0.27 0.11 5.31
N LYS A 118 -0.06 0.13 6.60
CA LYS A 118 0.61 1.02 7.58
C LYS A 118 2.10 0.69 7.70
N LYS A 119 2.44 -0.59 7.77
CA LYS A 119 3.84 -1.00 7.89
C LYS A 119 4.66 -0.61 6.66
N ILE A 120 4.10 -0.78 5.47
CA ILE A 120 4.78 -0.37 4.24
C ILE A 120 4.95 1.16 4.22
N ARG A 121 3.91 1.90 4.59
CA ARG A 121 4.02 3.36 4.71
C ARG A 121 5.17 3.76 5.62
N ASP A 122 5.20 3.18 6.81
CA ASP A 122 6.21 3.54 7.82
C ASP A 122 7.62 3.21 7.31
N LEU A 123 7.79 2.05 6.69
CA LEU A 123 9.08 1.66 6.16
C LEU A 123 9.54 2.62 5.05
N VAL A 124 8.66 2.95 4.12
CA VAL A 124 9.00 3.85 3.02
C VAL A 124 9.31 5.26 3.52
N THR A 125 8.45 5.82 4.38
CA THR A 125 8.64 7.19 4.88
C THR A 125 9.92 7.30 5.72
N GLU A 126 10.23 6.28 6.50
CA GLU A 126 11.46 6.25 7.29
C GLU A 126 12.70 6.26 6.38
N LYS A 127 12.68 5.45 5.33
CA LYS A 127 13.84 5.33 4.44
C LYS A 127 14.04 6.54 3.53
N VAL A 128 12.97 7.13 3.01
CA VAL A 128 13.10 8.31 2.15
C VAL A 128 13.38 9.57 2.95
N LYS A 129 13.12 9.57 4.25
CA LYS A 129 13.34 10.69 5.18
C LYS A 129 12.63 11.96 4.74
N ILE A 130 11.47 11.82 4.13
CA ILE A 130 10.59 12.93 3.78
C ILE A 130 9.45 12.91 4.76
N LYS A 131 9.28 14.01 5.51
CA LYS A 131 8.20 14.10 6.48
C LYS A 131 6.92 14.50 5.78
N ILE A 132 5.91 13.64 5.88
CA ILE A 132 4.57 13.89 5.36
C ILE A 132 3.59 13.70 6.52
N ASP A 133 2.83 14.74 6.79
CA ASP A 133 1.84 14.68 7.87
C ASP A 133 0.69 13.74 7.48
N TYR A 134 0.44 12.76 8.31
CA TYR A 134 -0.67 11.84 8.17
C TYR A 134 -1.77 12.29 9.14
N ASN A 135 -2.99 12.43 8.64
CA ASN A 135 -4.09 12.97 9.41
C ASN A 135 -4.46 12.04 10.58
N GLU A 136 -4.27 12.49 11.81
CA GLU A 136 -4.55 11.70 13.01
C GLU A 136 -6.01 11.26 13.12
N ILE A 137 -6.94 12.05 12.57
CA ILE A 137 -8.37 11.67 12.58
C ILE A 137 -8.57 10.36 11.82
N ILE A 138 -7.82 10.18 10.76
CA ILE A 138 -7.88 8.96 9.94
C ILE A 138 -7.19 7.80 10.66
N ASP A 139 -6.19 8.10 11.48
CA ASP A 139 -5.41 7.08 12.17
C ASP A 139 -6.13 6.48 13.39
N LYS A 140 -7.22 7.08 13.79
CA LYS A 140 -8.06 6.52 14.84
C LYS A 140 -8.97 5.45 14.28
#